data_b9e9f703d15f3bd7ff66d6e099eb1c26
#
_entry.id   b9e9f703d15f3bd7ff66d6e099eb1c26
#
_cell.length_a   1.000
_cell.length_b   1.000
_cell.length_c   1.000
_cell.angle_alpha   90.00
_cell.angle_beta   90.00
_cell.angle_gamma   90.00
#
_symmetry.space_group_name_H-M   'P 1'
#
loop_
_entity.id
_entity.type
_entity.pdbx_description
1 polymer ?
#
loop_
_entity_poly.entity_id
_entity_poly.type
_entity_poly.pdbx_seq_one_letter_code
_entity_poly.pdbx_strand_id
1 'polypeptide(L)'
;FISIHCNSTPKKPSNANGFEVYLLRPGRTKEAISIAEFENSVIQYEENPNRYEKLTDENFILVSMAHSSYMKYSERFAEYLHKEFSNHPTLSSRGVKQAGFYVLVGASMPSVLIESGFLSNTNDAKHLNTSTGQQKFAEYVFSGIKKYRESYELEMQNE
;
A
#
# COMPACT_ATOMS: atom_id res chain seq x y z
N PHE A 1 3.64 -9.96 -1.95
CA PHE A 1 3.95 -9.32 -0.66
C PHE A 1 2.94 -8.22 -0.35
N ILE A 2 2.46 -8.15 0.89
CA ILE A 2 1.51 -7.14 1.35
C ILE A 2 2.05 -6.54 2.64
N SER A 3 2.21 -5.22 2.67
CA SER A 3 2.46 -4.45 3.88
C SER A 3 1.16 -3.76 4.30
N ILE A 4 0.77 -3.86 5.56
CA ILE A 4 -0.48 -3.29 6.08
C ILE A 4 -0.16 -2.24 7.13
N HIS A 5 -0.61 -1.02 6.90
CA HIS A 5 -0.38 0.16 7.72
C HIS A 5 -1.68 0.88 8.06
N CYS A 6 -1.60 1.85 8.94
CA CYS A 6 -2.67 2.81 9.25
C CYS A 6 -2.12 4.22 9.05
N ASN A 7 -2.69 4.95 8.11
CA ASN A 7 -2.29 6.30 7.78
C ASN A 7 -2.57 7.31 8.91
N SER A 8 -1.91 8.44 8.87
CA SER A 8 -2.18 9.56 9.77
C SER A 8 -1.79 10.89 9.11
N THR A 9 -2.45 11.96 9.51
CA THR A 9 -2.07 13.33 9.14
C THR A 9 -1.55 14.07 10.37
N PRO A 10 -0.65 15.08 10.20
CA PRO A 10 -0.15 15.87 11.32
C PRO A 10 -1.25 16.58 12.12
N LYS A 11 -2.29 17.05 11.41
CA LYS A 11 -3.45 17.72 12.05
C LYS A 11 -4.45 16.67 12.54
N LYS A 12 -4.82 16.73 13.82
CA LYS A 12 -5.81 15.86 14.47
C LYS A 12 -6.87 16.70 15.18
N PRO A 13 -8.16 16.41 15.01
CA PRO A 13 -8.76 15.46 14.08
C PRO A 13 -8.63 15.92 12.63
N SER A 14 -8.64 14.97 11.69
CA SER A 14 -8.53 15.19 10.25
C SER A 14 -9.81 14.79 9.52
N ASN A 15 -10.07 15.48 8.39
CA ASN A 15 -11.14 15.08 7.46
C ASN A 15 -10.65 14.02 6.44
N ALA A 16 -9.33 13.76 6.36
CA ALA A 16 -8.82 12.68 5.55
C ALA A 16 -9.32 11.36 6.12
N ASN A 17 -9.89 10.52 5.26
CA ASN A 17 -10.47 9.23 5.65
C ASN A 17 -10.38 8.24 4.49
N GLY A 18 -10.52 6.96 4.80
CA GLY A 18 -10.64 5.89 3.83
C GLY A 18 -9.34 5.14 3.56
N PHE A 19 -9.46 4.17 2.71
CA PHE A 19 -8.46 3.17 2.36
C PHE A 19 -7.64 3.59 1.15
N GLU A 20 -6.34 3.33 1.17
CA GLU A 20 -5.41 3.60 0.07
C GLU A 20 -4.56 2.37 -0.24
N VAL A 21 -4.29 2.11 -1.51
CA VAL A 21 -3.31 1.10 -1.95
C VAL A 21 -2.15 1.80 -2.61
N TYR A 22 -0.94 1.45 -2.22
CA TYR A 22 0.28 2.03 -2.77
C TYR A 22 1.12 1.02 -3.53
N LEU A 23 1.65 1.48 -4.65
CA LEU A 23 2.67 0.81 -5.45
C LEU A 23 4.03 1.47 -5.22
N LEU A 24 5.09 0.69 -5.33
CA LEU A 24 6.46 1.21 -5.29
C LEU A 24 6.75 2.00 -6.57
N ARG A 25 6.72 3.32 -6.48
CA ARG A 25 7.19 4.27 -7.52
C ARG A 25 7.54 5.59 -6.87
N PRO A 26 8.34 6.45 -7.53
CA PRO A 26 8.56 7.80 -7.03
C PRO A 26 7.23 8.52 -6.81
N GLY A 27 7.06 9.08 -5.62
CA GLY A 27 5.90 9.91 -5.31
C GLY A 27 5.89 11.16 -6.19
N ARG A 28 4.78 11.40 -6.89
CA ARG A 28 4.63 12.59 -7.76
C ARG A 28 3.95 13.76 -7.06
N THR A 29 3.37 13.55 -5.90
CA THR A 29 2.68 14.57 -5.11
C THR A 29 3.40 14.80 -3.80
N LYS A 30 3.31 16.01 -3.26
CA LYS A 30 3.87 16.33 -1.93
C LYS A 30 3.34 15.40 -0.85
N GLU A 31 2.06 15.04 -0.93
CA GLU A 31 1.40 14.10 0.00
C GLU A 31 2.06 12.71 -0.07
N ALA A 32 2.24 12.14 -1.27
CA ALA A 32 2.86 10.83 -1.45
C ALA A 32 4.33 10.81 -1.01
N ILE A 33 5.07 11.87 -1.24
CA ILE A 33 6.45 12.03 -0.76
C ILE A 33 6.47 12.07 0.77
N SER A 34 5.63 12.92 1.38
CA SER A 34 5.59 13.10 2.84
C SER A 34 5.17 11.82 3.58
N ILE A 35 4.23 11.04 3.03
CA ILE A 35 3.83 9.75 3.61
C ILE A 35 4.99 8.76 3.54
N ALA A 36 5.66 8.65 2.39
CA ALA A 36 6.80 7.75 2.25
C ALA A 36 7.96 8.14 3.18
N GLU A 37 8.26 9.43 3.32
CA GLU A 37 9.29 9.93 4.25
C GLU A 37 8.94 9.57 5.70
N PHE A 38 7.68 9.73 6.10
CA PHE A 38 7.22 9.40 7.43
C PHE A 38 7.34 7.90 7.71
N GLU A 39 6.81 7.04 6.83
CA GLU A 39 6.88 5.58 6.99
C GLU A 39 8.32 5.06 6.90
N ASN A 40 9.14 5.60 6.01
CA ASN A 40 10.55 5.23 5.90
C ASN A 40 11.39 5.70 7.10
N SER A 41 10.92 6.66 7.89
CA SER A 41 11.66 7.19 9.04
C SER A 41 11.91 6.16 10.13
N VAL A 42 11.13 5.08 10.20
CA VAL A 42 11.31 3.97 11.16
C VAL A 42 12.63 3.23 10.98
N ILE A 43 13.24 3.32 9.80
CA ILE A 43 14.55 2.72 9.50
C ILE A 43 15.63 3.19 10.49
N GLN A 44 15.55 4.44 10.98
CA GLN A 44 16.48 4.97 11.97
C GLN A 44 16.51 4.19 13.30
N TYR A 45 15.49 3.40 13.58
CA TYR A 45 15.38 2.57 14.79
C TYR A 45 15.86 1.13 14.58
N GLU A 46 16.27 0.77 13.35
CA GLU A 46 16.84 -0.54 13.07
C GLU A 46 18.31 -0.61 13.50
N GLU A 47 18.81 -1.82 13.77
CA GLU A 47 20.20 -2.05 14.17
C GLU A 47 21.23 -1.57 13.12
N ASN A 48 20.84 -1.56 11.83
CA ASN A 48 21.70 -1.19 10.71
C ASN A 48 20.99 -0.25 9.72
N PRO A 49 20.71 1.01 10.12
CA PRO A 49 19.98 1.96 9.27
C PRO A 49 20.72 2.30 7.95
N ASN A 50 22.05 2.16 7.92
CA ASN A 50 22.87 2.40 6.73
C ASN A 50 22.75 1.30 5.66
N ARG A 51 22.02 0.22 5.92
CA ARG A 51 21.74 -0.84 4.95
C ARG A 51 20.83 -0.36 3.80
N TYR A 52 20.04 0.68 4.06
CA TYR A 52 19.11 1.22 3.08
C TYR A 52 19.78 2.35 2.31
N GLU A 53 20.11 2.09 1.04
CA GLU A 53 20.50 3.15 0.13
C GLU A 53 19.34 4.12 -0.06
N LYS A 54 19.63 5.43 -0.05
CA LYS A 54 18.61 6.43 -0.36
C LYS A 54 18.03 6.14 -1.75
N LEU A 55 16.72 6.04 -1.83
CA LEU A 55 16.01 5.98 -3.10
C LEU A 55 16.08 7.35 -3.78
N THR A 56 17.23 7.61 -4.42
CA THR A 56 17.32 8.72 -5.38
C THR A 56 16.55 8.35 -6.64
N ASP A 57 16.16 9.32 -7.44
CA ASP A 57 15.46 9.08 -8.72
C ASP A 57 16.27 8.12 -9.63
N GLU A 58 17.61 8.23 -9.60
CA GLU A 58 18.53 7.39 -10.38
C GLU A 58 18.53 5.93 -9.88
N ASN A 59 18.66 5.69 -8.57
CA ASN A 59 18.59 4.36 -7.97
C ASN A 59 17.21 3.73 -8.14
N PHE A 60 16.15 4.56 -8.10
CA PHE A 60 14.80 4.09 -8.33
C PHE A 60 14.58 3.58 -9.75
N ILE A 61 15.18 4.22 -10.75
CA ILE A 61 15.12 3.74 -12.15
C ILE A 61 15.73 2.34 -12.25
N LEU A 62 16.90 2.10 -11.65
CA LEU A 62 17.55 0.78 -11.65
C LEU A 62 16.70 -0.28 -10.95
N VAL A 63 16.14 0.06 -9.78
CA VAL A 63 15.22 -0.84 -9.05
C VAL A 63 13.98 -1.14 -9.89
N SER A 64 13.40 -0.13 -10.54
CA SER A 64 12.21 -0.29 -11.39
C SER A 64 12.48 -1.16 -12.61
N MET A 65 13.66 -1.06 -13.21
CA MET A 65 14.05 -1.92 -14.34
C MET A 65 14.21 -3.37 -13.92
N ALA A 66 14.86 -3.61 -12.77
CA ALA A 66 15.04 -4.97 -12.23
C ALA A 66 13.71 -5.64 -11.85
N HIS A 67 12.71 -4.85 -11.48
CA HIS A 67 11.40 -5.34 -11.02
C HIS A 67 10.25 -5.09 -11.99
N SER A 68 10.52 -4.71 -13.25
CA SER A 68 9.50 -4.30 -14.22
C SER A 68 8.39 -5.36 -14.42
N SER A 69 8.73 -6.64 -14.45
CA SER A 69 7.76 -7.74 -14.59
C SER A 69 6.80 -7.80 -13.39
N TYR A 70 7.33 -7.66 -12.17
CA TYR A 70 6.51 -7.68 -10.95
C TYR A 70 5.67 -6.42 -10.78
N MET A 71 6.08 -5.30 -11.36
CA MET A 71 5.33 -4.04 -11.33
C MET A 71 3.96 -4.17 -12.00
N LYS A 72 3.89 -4.79 -13.19
CA LYS A 72 2.62 -5.05 -13.89
C LYS A 72 1.66 -5.89 -13.03
N TYR A 73 2.18 -6.92 -12.38
CA TYR A 73 1.40 -7.77 -11.50
C TYR A 73 1.01 -7.07 -10.20
N SER A 74 1.85 -6.19 -9.67
CA SER A 74 1.53 -5.34 -8.50
C SER A 74 0.40 -4.36 -8.82
N GLU A 75 0.42 -3.71 -9.98
CA GLU A 75 -0.65 -2.82 -10.44
C GLU A 75 -1.99 -3.55 -10.50
N ARG A 76 -1.99 -4.72 -11.12
CA ARG A 76 -3.18 -5.55 -11.23
C ARG A 76 -3.70 -6.00 -9.88
N PHE A 77 -2.80 -6.40 -8.97
CA PHE A 77 -3.17 -6.74 -7.61
C PHE A 77 -3.78 -5.57 -6.85
N ALA A 78 -3.17 -4.38 -6.95
CA ALA A 78 -3.70 -3.16 -6.34
C ALA A 78 -5.09 -2.79 -6.88
N GLU A 79 -5.37 -3.01 -8.17
CA GLU A 79 -6.69 -2.80 -8.76
C GLU A 79 -7.76 -3.75 -8.20
N TYR A 80 -7.43 -5.03 -7.99
CA TYR A 80 -8.34 -5.98 -7.35
C TYR A 80 -8.67 -5.56 -5.92
N LEU A 81 -7.69 -5.18 -5.13
CA LEU A 81 -7.89 -4.65 -3.80
C LEU A 81 -8.76 -3.39 -3.82
N HIS A 82 -8.44 -2.42 -4.69
CA HIS A 82 -9.21 -1.20 -4.84
C HIS A 82 -10.69 -1.48 -5.17
N LYS A 83 -10.97 -2.41 -6.10
CA LYS A 83 -12.34 -2.80 -6.48
C LYS A 83 -13.10 -3.39 -5.29
N GLU A 84 -12.48 -4.27 -4.50
CA GLU A 84 -13.12 -4.84 -3.32
C GLU A 84 -13.47 -3.74 -2.30
N PHE A 85 -12.53 -2.87 -1.97
CA PHE A 85 -12.74 -1.80 -1.01
C PHE A 85 -13.68 -0.69 -1.49
N SER A 86 -13.87 -0.52 -2.79
CA SER A 86 -14.86 0.41 -3.32
C SER A 86 -16.29 0.03 -2.95
N ASN A 87 -16.52 -1.22 -2.56
CA ASN A 87 -17.80 -1.73 -2.05
C ASN A 87 -17.90 -1.69 -0.52
N HIS A 88 -16.89 -1.19 0.19
CA HIS A 88 -16.92 -1.13 1.65
C HIS A 88 -17.93 -0.09 2.14
N PRO A 89 -18.84 -0.45 3.08
CA PRO A 89 -19.93 0.45 3.48
C PRO A 89 -19.50 1.68 4.27
N THR A 90 -18.35 1.63 4.94
CA THR A 90 -17.90 2.68 5.88
C THR A 90 -16.53 3.28 5.56
N LEU A 91 -15.67 2.55 4.84
CA LEU A 91 -14.36 3.02 4.42
C LEU A 91 -14.39 3.24 2.90
N SER A 92 -14.33 4.50 2.48
CA SER A 92 -14.24 4.82 1.07
C SER A 92 -12.85 4.50 0.53
N SER A 93 -12.77 3.93 -0.68
CA SER A 93 -11.49 3.78 -1.34
C SER A 93 -11.01 5.11 -1.92
N ARG A 94 -9.76 5.46 -1.65
CA ARG A 94 -9.07 6.65 -2.19
C ARG A 94 -8.20 6.32 -3.40
N GLY A 95 -8.35 5.12 -3.94
CA GLY A 95 -7.69 4.67 -5.16
C GLY A 95 -6.33 4.04 -4.94
N VAL A 96 -5.70 3.73 -6.08
CA VAL A 96 -4.33 3.24 -6.15
C VAL A 96 -3.39 4.43 -6.32
N LYS A 97 -2.37 4.51 -5.51
CA LYS A 97 -1.38 5.58 -5.46
C LYS A 97 0.04 5.05 -5.62
N GLN A 98 1.00 5.95 -5.64
CA GLN A 98 2.42 5.62 -5.82
C GLN A 98 3.25 6.39 -4.81
N ALA A 99 4.17 5.69 -4.13
CA ALA A 99 5.11 6.30 -3.22
C ALA A 99 6.38 5.45 -3.06
N GLY A 100 7.47 6.06 -2.62
CA GLY A 100 8.77 5.42 -2.46
C GLY A 100 8.92 4.68 -1.13
N PHE A 101 8.10 3.71 -0.85
CA PHE A 101 8.18 2.92 0.38
C PHE A 101 9.32 1.90 0.33
N TYR A 102 10.28 2.02 1.25
CA TYR A 102 11.42 1.10 1.35
C TYR A 102 11.01 -0.35 1.58
N VAL A 103 9.93 -0.58 2.31
CA VAL A 103 9.42 -1.93 2.60
C VAL A 103 9.04 -2.71 1.33
N LEU A 104 8.77 -2.03 0.23
CA LEU A 104 8.47 -2.65 -1.06
C LEU A 104 9.69 -2.82 -1.96
N VAL A 105 10.84 -2.21 -1.61
CA VAL A 105 12.07 -2.32 -2.39
C VAL A 105 12.63 -3.72 -2.32
N GLY A 106 13.04 -4.28 -3.45
CA GLY A 106 13.62 -5.63 -3.53
C GLY A 106 12.62 -6.77 -3.48
N ALA A 107 11.32 -6.51 -3.44
CA ALA A 107 10.31 -7.56 -3.51
C ALA A 107 10.34 -8.25 -4.89
N SER A 108 10.72 -9.53 -4.92
CA SER A 108 10.79 -10.37 -6.13
C SER A 108 9.42 -11.03 -6.42
N MET A 109 8.34 -10.32 -6.17
CA MET A 109 6.96 -10.76 -6.34
C MET A 109 6.02 -9.55 -6.43
N PRO A 110 4.75 -9.72 -6.85
CA PRO A 110 3.75 -8.66 -6.75
C PRO A 110 3.67 -8.11 -5.33
N SER A 111 3.79 -6.80 -5.18
CA SER A 111 3.90 -6.15 -3.87
C SER A 111 3.09 -4.86 -3.78
N VAL A 112 2.41 -4.66 -2.66
CA VAL A 112 1.61 -3.48 -2.36
C VAL A 112 1.75 -3.09 -0.89
N LEU A 113 1.59 -1.79 -0.59
CA LEU A 113 1.35 -1.31 0.76
C LEU A 113 -0.11 -0.82 0.85
N ILE A 114 -0.77 -1.22 1.91
CA ILE A 114 -2.16 -0.88 2.18
C ILE A 114 -2.22 0.05 3.39
N GLU A 115 -2.83 1.21 3.21
CA GLU A 115 -3.24 2.09 4.29
C GLU A 115 -4.70 1.79 4.63
N SER A 116 -4.93 1.19 5.81
CA SER A 116 -6.23 0.66 6.22
C SER A 116 -7.27 1.74 6.54
N GLY A 117 -6.83 2.97 6.71
CA GLY A 117 -7.61 4.15 7.11
C GLY A 117 -6.74 5.12 7.88
N PHE A 118 -7.29 6.25 8.27
CA PHE A 118 -6.57 7.33 8.95
C PHE A 118 -6.81 7.32 10.45
N LEU A 119 -5.76 7.04 11.25
CA LEU A 119 -5.82 7.15 12.72
C LEU A 119 -6.08 8.60 13.19
N SER A 120 -5.81 9.58 12.35
CA SER A 120 -6.14 10.98 12.57
C SER A 120 -7.61 11.32 12.32
N ASN A 121 -8.38 10.42 11.69
CA ASN A 121 -9.82 10.56 11.47
C ASN A 121 -10.60 9.80 12.52
N THR A 122 -11.54 10.47 13.18
CA THR A 122 -12.29 9.88 14.30
C THR A 122 -13.11 8.65 13.89
N ASN A 123 -13.70 8.65 12.69
CA ASN A 123 -14.54 7.55 12.23
C ASN A 123 -13.69 6.34 11.82
N ASP A 124 -12.60 6.56 11.06
CA ASP A 124 -11.67 5.50 10.66
C ASP A 124 -11.03 4.88 11.91
N ALA A 125 -10.50 5.69 12.82
CA ALA A 125 -9.89 5.22 14.06
C ALA A 125 -10.87 4.40 14.91
N LYS A 126 -12.13 4.85 15.03
CA LYS A 126 -13.18 4.11 15.75
C LYS A 126 -13.47 2.77 15.07
N HIS A 127 -13.56 2.75 13.73
CA HIS A 127 -13.79 1.53 12.95
C HIS A 127 -12.65 0.52 13.11
N LEU A 128 -11.40 0.98 12.91
CA LEU A 128 -10.20 0.15 13.00
C LEU A 128 -9.93 -0.37 14.42
N ASN A 129 -10.45 0.31 15.46
CA ASN A 129 -10.30 -0.12 16.86
C ASN A 129 -11.37 -1.13 17.32
N THR A 130 -12.16 -1.69 16.41
CA THR A 130 -13.16 -2.72 16.72
C THR A 130 -12.80 -4.05 16.06
N SER A 131 -13.05 -5.17 16.75
CA SER A 131 -12.86 -6.50 16.16
C SER A 131 -13.66 -6.69 14.88
N THR A 132 -14.90 -6.16 14.83
CA THR A 132 -15.75 -6.21 13.64
C THR A 132 -15.14 -5.42 12.47
N GLY A 133 -14.58 -4.24 12.72
CA GLY A 133 -13.91 -3.44 11.70
C GLY A 133 -12.67 -4.11 11.15
N GLN A 134 -11.85 -4.66 12.05
CA GLN A 134 -10.64 -5.42 11.68
C GLN A 134 -10.98 -6.68 10.88
N GLN A 135 -11.98 -7.43 11.30
CA GLN A 135 -12.46 -8.61 10.58
C GLN A 135 -12.96 -8.26 9.18
N LYS A 136 -13.77 -7.24 9.07
CA LYS A 136 -14.26 -6.73 7.78
C LYS A 136 -13.14 -6.30 6.86
N PHE A 137 -12.17 -5.55 7.36
CA PHE A 137 -11.00 -5.15 6.61
C PHE A 137 -10.25 -6.39 6.07
N ALA A 138 -9.98 -7.38 6.92
CA ALA A 138 -9.31 -8.61 6.54
C ALA A 138 -10.09 -9.40 5.47
N GLU A 139 -11.41 -9.44 5.56
CA GLU A 139 -12.29 -10.08 4.56
C GLU A 139 -12.16 -9.44 3.16
N TYR A 140 -12.11 -8.10 3.09
CA TYR A 140 -11.91 -7.40 1.82
C TYR A 140 -10.53 -7.63 1.23
N VAL A 141 -9.48 -7.59 2.07
CA VAL A 141 -8.10 -7.92 1.64
C VAL A 141 -8.06 -9.36 1.10
N PHE A 142 -8.63 -10.31 1.83
CA PHE A 142 -8.67 -11.72 1.42
C PHE A 142 -9.43 -11.91 0.11
N SER A 143 -10.57 -11.24 -0.07
CA SER A 143 -11.34 -11.29 -1.32
C SER A 143 -10.53 -10.74 -2.50
N GLY A 144 -9.82 -9.62 -2.32
CA GLY A 144 -8.94 -9.05 -3.34
C GLY A 144 -7.80 -10.00 -3.72
N ILE A 145 -7.16 -10.64 -2.73
CA ILE A 145 -6.11 -11.65 -2.95
C ILE A 145 -6.66 -12.84 -3.75
N LYS A 146 -7.83 -13.37 -3.35
CA LYS A 146 -8.46 -14.52 -4.00
C LYS A 146 -8.74 -14.24 -5.47
N LYS A 147 -9.39 -13.11 -5.77
CA LYS A 147 -9.73 -12.72 -7.14
C LYS A 147 -8.48 -12.44 -7.99
N TYR A 148 -7.48 -11.80 -7.42
CA TYR A 148 -6.19 -11.60 -8.09
C TYR A 148 -5.54 -12.95 -8.44
N ARG A 149 -5.46 -13.88 -7.49
CA ARG A 149 -4.89 -15.21 -7.69
C ARG A 149 -5.60 -15.96 -8.81
N GLU A 150 -6.94 -16.02 -8.78
CA GLU A 150 -7.74 -16.66 -9.81
C GLU A 150 -7.45 -16.08 -11.21
N SER A 151 -7.35 -14.76 -11.32
CA SER A 151 -7.00 -14.09 -12.57
C SER A 151 -5.57 -14.38 -13.04
N TYR A 152 -4.62 -14.43 -12.12
CA TYR A 152 -3.23 -14.75 -12.40
C TYR A 152 -3.05 -16.19 -12.88
N GLU A 153 -3.68 -17.16 -12.17
CA GLU A 153 -3.63 -18.59 -12.54
C GLU A 153 -4.24 -18.86 -13.92
N LEU A 154 -5.34 -18.16 -14.27
CA LEU A 154 -5.95 -18.26 -15.59
C LEU A 154 -5.04 -17.71 -16.71
N GLU A 155 -4.30 -16.63 -16.47
CA GLU A 155 -3.34 -16.08 -17.44
C GLU A 155 -2.20 -17.07 -17.69
N MET A 156 -1.62 -17.63 -16.63
CA MET A 156 -0.52 -18.59 -16.73
C MET A 156 -0.90 -19.92 -17.40
N GLN A 157 -2.19 -20.27 -17.44
CA GLN A 157 -2.67 -21.46 -18.15
C GLN A 157 -2.85 -21.22 -19.66
N ASN A 158 -2.90 -19.96 -20.08
CA ASN A 158 -3.14 -19.56 -21.47
C ASN A 158 -1.84 -19.08 -22.18
N GLU A 159 -0.72 -19.01 -21.49
CA GLU A 159 0.62 -18.82 -22.05
C GLU A 159 1.31 -20.15 -22.34
#